data_72ff96ffa6d84b2421f142d12cf85af0
#
_entry.id   72ff96ffa6d84b2421f142d12cf85af0
#
_cell.length_a   1.000
_cell.length_b   1.000
_cell.length_c   1.000
_cell.angle_alpha   90.00
_cell.angle_beta   90.00
_cell.angle_gamma   90.00
#
_symmetry.space_group_name_H-M   'P 1'
#
loop_
_entity.id
_entity.type
_entity.pdbx_description
1 polymer ?
#
loop_
_entity_poly.entity_id
_entity_poly.type
_entity_poly.pdbx_seq_one_letter_code
_entity_poly.pdbx_strand_id
1 'polypeptide(L)'
;MMKNVLKLTKENANKVLIVYHKEDNDGVFSAALMYHWIVDCISKHLRTKKENVTLLGADYNMLDTLAKDRKNDMCPYNWINKFGNVYMLDISFNNWKVMKFLHDAYNCRLSFSWFDHHGPALALAKQHGYDDTPGYRATTTSTIGLVYEHLFDVLRINQNKGNMPELLQYLAGWDSFHPKQYCLGLDDCYGVNLVINRDFELDFDKVYDYLQERLLMAN
;
A
#
# COMPACT_ATOMS: atom_id res chain seq x y z
N MET A 1 -13.44 -7.32 -28.29
CA MET A 1 -14.50 -6.33 -28.27
C MET A 1 -14.80 -5.95 -26.82
N MET A 2 -14.00 -5.03 -26.25
CA MET A 2 -14.10 -4.58 -24.84
C MET A 2 -15.14 -3.47 -24.75
N LYS A 3 -16.39 -3.78 -24.46
CA LYS A 3 -17.46 -2.77 -24.30
C LYS A 3 -18.05 -2.67 -22.88
N ASN A 4 -17.47 -3.28 -21.87
CA ASN A 4 -17.82 -3.00 -20.47
C ASN A 4 -16.68 -2.25 -19.78
N VAL A 5 -16.37 -1.07 -20.29
CA VAL A 5 -15.44 -0.15 -19.66
C VAL A 5 -16.09 0.36 -18.38
N LEU A 6 -15.42 0.09 -17.26
CA LEU A 6 -15.66 0.62 -15.93
C LEU A 6 -16.28 2.02 -15.94
N LYS A 7 -17.56 2.13 -15.62
CA LYS A 7 -18.19 3.44 -15.40
C LYS A 7 -17.89 3.86 -13.96
N LEU A 8 -16.87 4.70 -13.80
CA LEU A 8 -16.74 5.48 -12.55
C LEU A 8 -18.00 6.36 -12.46
N THR A 9 -18.88 6.00 -11.56
CA THR A 9 -19.99 6.89 -11.20
C THR A 9 -19.44 7.98 -10.29
N LYS A 10 -20.08 9.16 -10.26
CA LYS A 10 -19.73 10.21 -9.27
C LYS A 10 -19.73 9.67 -7.83
N GLU A 11 -20.54 8.66 -7.57
CA GLU A 11 -20.68 7.97 -6.29
C GLU A 11 -19.42 7.18 -5.89
N ASN A 12 -18.70 6.60 -6.85
CA ASN A 12 -17.52 5.79 -6.59
C ASN A 12 -16.21 6.60 -6.59
N ALA A 13 -16.23 7.83 -7.13
CA ALA A 13 -15.04 8.65 -7.26
C ALA A 13 -14.35 8.95 -5.91
N ASN A 14 -15.13 8.99 -4.84
CA ASN A 14 -14.64 9.30 -3.48
C ASN A 14 -14.36 8.04 -2.63
N LYS A 15 -14.59 6.83 -3.17
CA LYS A 15 -14.33 5.59 -2.47
C LYS A 15 -12.88 5.17 -2.67
N VAL A 16 -12.24 4.81 -1.58
CA VAL A 16 -10.83 4.39 -1.55
C VAL A 16 -10.75 2.95 -1.09
N LEU A 17 -9.93 2.16 -1.78
CA LEU A 17 -9.53 0.82 -1.37
C LEU A 17 -8.03 0.82 -1.08
N ILE A 18 -7.66 0.33 0.10
CA ILE A 18 -6.28 0.03 0.46
C ILE A 18 -6.17 -1.49 0.57
N VAL A 19 -5.43 -2.11 -0.35
CA VAL A 19 -5.07 -3.52 -0.31
C VAL A 19 -3.66 -3.63 0.25
N TYR A 20 -3.45 -4.46 1.25
CA TYR A 20 -2.14 -4.59 1.89
C TYR A 20 -1.82 -6.02 2.28
N HIS A 21 -0.53 -6.37 2.36
CA HIS A 21 -0.08 -7.64 2.88
C HIS A 21 -0.38 -7.70 4.38
N LYS A 22 -1.16 -8.70 4.80
CA LYS A 22 -1.64 -8.80 6.19
C LYS A 22 -0.76 -9.68 7.09
N GLU A 23 0.23 -10.39 6.50
CA GLU A 23 0.97 -11.45 7.18
C GLU A 23 2.30 -10.96 7.79
N ASP A 24 2.65 -9.66 7.60
CA ASP A 24 3.83 -9.06 8.17
C ASP A 24 3.65 -7.60 8.58
N ASN A 25 4.64 -7.06 9.29
CA ASN A 25 4.60 -5.69 9.77
C ASN A 25 4.76 -4.67 8.63
N ASP A 26 5.48 -4.99 7.55
CA ASP A 26 5.69 -4.04 6.46
C ASP A 26 4.35 -3.69 5.79
N GLY A 27 3.54 -4.70 5.48
CA GLY A 27 2.22 -4.48 4.91
C GLY A 27 1.26 -3.75 5.86
N VAL A 28 1.18 -4.17 7.13
CA VAL A 28 0.23 -3.58 8.10
C VAL A 28 0.59 -2.14 8.44
N PHE A 29 1.86 -1.84 8.72
CA PHE A 29 2.30 -0.47 9.01
C PHE A 29 2.22 0.45 7.79
N SER A 30 2.52 -0.06 6.60
CA SER A 30 2.32 0.68 5.34
C SER A 30 0.87 1.07 5.14
N ALA A 31 -0.07 0.15 5.42
CA ALA A 31 -1.50 0.42 5.33
C ALA A 31 -1.95 1.46 6.35
N ALA A 32 -1.48 1.38 7.58
CA ALA A 32 -1.82 2.34 8.63
C ALA A 32 -1.32 3.76 8.30
N LEU A 33 -0.08 3.89 7.80
CA LEU A 33 0.47 5.16 7.32
C LEU A 33 -0.36 5.73 6.16
N MET A 34 -0.66 4.93 5.15
CA MET A 34 -1.46 5.35 4.00
C MET A 34 -2.88 5.76 4.41
N TYR A 35 -3.50 5.00 5.31
CA TYR A 35 -4.83 5.30 5.84
C TYR A 35 -4.84 6.63 6.57
N HIS A 36 -3.89 6.85 7.48
CA HIS A 36 -3.73 8.13 8.17
C HIS A 36 -3.62 9.29 7.18
N TRP A 37 -2.75 9.15 6.20
CA TRP A 37 -2.57 10.19 5.19
C TRP A 37 -3.87 10.52 4.46
N ILE A 38 -4.62 9.49 4.02
CA ILE A 38 -5.88 9.68 3.28
C ILE A 38 -6.95 10.31 4.16
N VAL A 39 -7.13 9.81 5.40
CA VAL A 39 -8.24 10.21 6.27
C VAL A 39 -7.95 11.53 6.98
N ASP A 40 -6.76 11.69 7.51
CA ASP A 40 -6.44 12.81 8.40
C ASP A 40 -5.77 13.98 7.66
N CYS A 41 -4.92 13.68 6.65
CA CYS A 41 -4.14 14.72 5.98
C CYS A 41 -4.82 15.26 4.71
N ILE A 42 -5.30 14.38 3.82
CA ILE A 42 -5.78 14.81 2.50
C ILE A 42 -7.29 14.59 2.26
N SER A 43 -8.02 14.16 3.25
CA SER A 43 -9.47 13.87 3.13
C SER A 43 -10.27 15.03 2.53
N LYS A 44 -9.92 16.27 2.87
CA LYS A 44 -10.57 17.48 2.32
C LYS A 44 -10.30 17.64 0.82
N HIS A 45 -9.09 17.30 0.36
CA HIS A 45 -8.70 17.41 -1.06
C HIS A 45 -9.32 16.29 -1.89
N LEU A 46 -9.31 15.05 -1.38
CA LEU A 46 -9.94 13.90 -2.04
C LEU A 46 -11.47 13.90 -1.91
N ARG A 47 -12.05 14.76 -1.09
CA ARG A 47 -13.47 14.73 -0.71
C ARG A 47 -13.91 13.35 -0.20
N THR A 48 -12.96 12.66 0.43
CA THR A 48 -13.16 11.31 0.98
C THR A 48 -13.45 11.44 2.46
N LYS A 49 -14.39 10.66 2.95
CA LYS A 49 -14.67 10.52 4.38
C LYS A 49 -14.16 9.17 4.87
N LYS A 50 -13.93 9.04 6.17
CA LYS A 50 -13.47 7.80 6.81
C LYS A 50 -14.30 6.58 6.37
N GLU A 51 -15.61 6.70 6.34
CA GLU A 51 -16.53 5.65 5.94
C GLU A 51 -16.42 5.21 4.45
N ASN A 52 -15.72 5.99 3.64
CA ASN A 52 -15.48 5.67 2.23
C ASN A 52 -14.13 4.96 2.00
N VAL A 53 -13.34 4.75 3.04
CA VAL A 53 -12.07 4.04 2.96
C VAL A 53 -12.29 2.60 3.38
N THR A 54 -11.98 1.67 2.50
CA THR A 54 -12.04 0.22 2.75
C THR A 54 -10.62 -0.32 2.84
N LEU A 55 -10.36 -1.06 3.91
CA LEU A 55 -9.12 -1.80 4.11
C LEU A 55 -9.33 -3.26 3.72
N LEU A 56 -8.41 -3.81 2.95
CA LEU A 56 -8.40 -5.21 2.55
C LEU A 56 -7.02 -5.81 2.86
N GLY A 57 -6.88 -6.37 4.05
CA GLY A 57 -5.72 -7.19 4.38
C GLY A 57 -5.79 -8.52 3.63
N ALA A 58 -4.82 -8.80 2.79
CA ALA A 58 -4.79 -9.97 1.93
C ALA A 58 -3.46 -10.72 2.05
N ASP A 59 -3.51 -12.00 1.76
CA ASP A 59 -2.37 -12.83 1.37
C ASP A 59 -2.44 -13.15 -0.13
N TYR A 60 -1.38 -13.71 -0.68
CA TYR A 60 -1.31 -14.03 -2.11
C TYR A 60 -2.40 -15.03 -2.56
N ASN A 61 -2.76 -16.00 -1.69
CA ASN A 61 -3.79 -16.99 -2.00
C ASN A 61 -5.18 -16.35 -2.08
N MET A 62 -5.46 -15.41 -1.18
CA MET A 62 -6.69 -14.63 -1.19
C MET A 62 -6.78 -13.78 -2.46
N LEU A 63 -5.70 -13.06 -2.83
CA LEU A 63 -5.68 -12.27 -4.05
C LEU A 63 -5.87 -13.12 -5.30
N ASP A 64 -5.20 -14.27 -5.38
CA ASP A 64 -5.37 -15.20 -6.50
C ASP A 64 -6.80 -15.78 -6.58
N THR A 65 -7.45 -15.96 -5.42
CA THR A 65 -8.86 -16.38 -5.37
C THR A 65 -9.79 -15.26 -5.86
N LEU A 66 -9.55 -14.03 -5.44
CA LEU A 66 -10.30 -12.86 -5.90
C LEU A 66 -10.10 -12.58 -7.39
N ALA A 67 -8.92 -12.94 -7.94
CA ALA A 67 -8.63 -12.84 -9.36
C ALA A 67 -9.33 -13.89 -10.23
N LYS A 68 -9.77 -15.00 -9.63
CA LYS A 68 -10.46 -16.13 -10.30
C LYS A 68 -11.98 -15.95 -10.24
N ASP A 69 -12.55 -14.96 -10.90
CA ASP A 69 -14.02 -14.88 -10.96
C ASP A 69 -14.59 -16.01 -11.83
N ARG A 70 -15.57 -16.73 -11.25
CA ARG A 70 -16.00 -18.08 -11.64
C ARG A 70 -16.87 -18.14 -12.90
N LYS A 71 -17.21 -17.06 -13.55
CA LYS A 71 -18.22 -17.08 -14.65
C LYS A 71 -17.81 -16.48 -15.98
N ASN A 72 -16.79 -15.68 -16.02
CA ASN A 72 -16.27 -15.12 -17.27
C ASN A 72 -14.79 -14.84 -17.09
N ASP A 73 -13.94 -15.41 -17.91
CA ASP A 73 -12.48 -15.16 -17.96
C ASP A 73 -12.10 -13.69 -18.18
N MET A 74 -13.03 -12.77 -18.10
CA MET A 74 -12.89 -11.40 -18.54
C MET A 74 -13.05 -10.34 -17.46
N CYS A 75 -13.37 -10.65 -16.20
CA CYS A 75 -13.50 -9.59 -15.20
C CYS A 75 -13.36 -10.06 -13.74
N PRO A 76 -12.13 -10.32 -13.24
CA PRO A 76 -11.91 -10.50 -11.81
C PRO A 76 -12.17 -9.22 -11.00
N TYR A 77 -12.72 -8.18 -11.60
CA TYR A 77 -12.60 -6.79 -11.18
C TYR A 77 -13.89 -6.15 -10.71
N ASN A 78 -15.00 -6.88 -10.67
CA ASN A 78 -16.27 -6.31 -10.25
C ASN A 78 -16.26 -5.68 -8.85
N TRP A 79 -15.37 -6.14 -7.97
CA TRP A 79 -15.22 -5.59 -6.64
C TRP A 79 -14.32 -4.34 -6.61
N ILE A 80 -13.24 -4.30 -7.41
CA ILE A 80 -12.34 -3.13 -7.50
C ILE A 80 -13.05 -1.93 -8.16
N ASN A 81 -13.95 -2.19 -9.09
CA ASN A 81 -14.69 -1.16 -9.81
C ASN A 81 -15.61 -0.28 -8.94
N LYS A 82 -15.81 -0.68 -7.70
CA LYS A 82 -16.59 0.08 -6.73
C LYS A 82 -15.82 1.25 -6.14
N PHE A 83 -14.51 1.31 -6.40
CA PHE A 83 -13.61 2.31 -5.84
C PHE A 83 -13.07 3.22 -6.94
N GLY A 84 -12.93 4.50 -6.63
CA GLY A 84 -12.31 5.48 -7.52
C GLY A 84 -10.79 5.53 -7.36
N ASN A 85 -10.30 5.19 -6.16
CA ASN A 85 -8.88 5.18 -5.84
C ASN A 85 -8.52 3.83 -5.22
N VAL A 86 -7.44 3.22 -5.69
CA VAL A 86 -6.93 1.95 -5.18
C VAL A 86 -5.45 2.10 -4.87
N TYR A 87 -5.07 1.80 -3.64
CA TYR A 87 -3.68 1.70 -3.20
C TYR A 87 -3.37 0.24 -2.91
N MET A 88 -2.29 -0.27 -3.47
CA MET A 88 -1.80 -1.63 -3.24
C MET A 88 -0.43 -1.52 -2.59
N LEU A 89 -0.27 -2.11 -1.40
CA LEU A 89 0.85 -1.91 -0.51
C LEU A 89 1.45 -3.25 -0.12
N ASP A 90 2.74 -3.44 -0.42
CA ASP A 90 3.52 -4.61 -0.04
C ASP A 90 2.97 -5.95 -0.57
N ILE A 91 2.14 -5.90 -1.56
CA ILE A 91 1.55 -7.07 -2.19
C ILE A 91 1.18 -6.76 -3.64
N SER A 92 1.18 -7.80 -4.47
CA SER A 92 0.72 -7.72 -5.85
C SER A 92 0.00 -8.99 -6.24
N PHE A 93 -0.81 -8.96 -7.29
CA PHE A 93 -1.36 -10.19 -7.85
C PHE A 93 -0.25 -10.99 -8.54
N ASN A 94 -0.15 -12.30 -8.27
CA ASN A 94 0.74 -13.19 -8.99
C ASN A 94 0.41 -13.25 -10.49
N ASN A 95 -0.86 -13.05 -10.82
CA ASN A 95 -1.29 -12.97 -12.21
C ASN A 95 -0.99 -11.56 -12.79
N TRP A 96 0.09 -11.44 -13.55
CA TRP A 96 0.51 -10.19 -14.18
C TRP A 96 -0.59 -9.53 -15.05
N LYS A 97 -1.52 -10.32 -15.63
CA LYS A 97 -2.64 -9.77 -16.43
C LYS A 97 -3.57 -8.92 -15.59
N VAL A 98 -3.71 -9.26 -14.30
CA VAL A 98 -4.51 -8.47 -13.35
C VAL A 98 -3.82 -7.15 -13.06
N MET A 99 -2.53 -7.18 -12.75
CA MET A 99 -1.74 -5.96 -12.52
C MET A 99 -1.73 -5.05 -13.75
N LYS A 100 -1.50 -5.63 -14.94
CA LYS A 100 -1.53 -4.90 -16.20
C LYS A 100 -2.90 -4.26 -16.47
N PHE A 101 -3.99 -4.95 -16.15
CA PHE A 101 -5.33 -4.39 -16.26
C PHE A 101 -5.53 -3.20 -15.30
N LEU A 102 -5.09 -3.30 -14.04
CA LEU A 102 -5.18 -2.20 -13.08
C LEU A 102 -4.39 -0.99 -13.56
N HIS A 103 -3.18 -1.22 -14.07
CA HIS A 103 -2.37 -0.20 -14.72
C HIS A 103 -3.09 0.47 -15.89
N ASP A 104 -3.65 -0.31 -16.81
CA ASP A 104 -4.37 0.21 -17.97
C ASP A 104 -5.67 0.96 -17.58
N ALA A 105 -6.35 0.48 -16.52
CA ALA A 105 -7.54 1.13 -15.99
C ALA A 105 -7.24 2.48 -15.34
N TYR A 106 -6.08 2.64 -14.72
CA TYR A 106 -5.58 3.91 -14.21
C TYR A 106 -5.50 4.97 -15.31
N ASN A 107 -4.93 4.62 -16.44
CA ASN A 107 -4.80 5.52 -17.59
C ASN A 107 -6.16 5.94 -18.18
N CYS A 108 -7.23 5.27 -17.80
CA CYS A 108 -8.57 5.51 -18.34
C CYS A 108 -9.55 6.14 -17.34
N ARG A 109 -9.65 5.67 -16.10
CA ARG A 109 -10.74 6.07 -15.19
C ARG A 109 -10.52 5.79 -13.70
N LEU A 110 -9.61 4.90 -13.32
CA LEU A 110 -9.33 4.49 -11.96
C LEU A 110 -8.02 5.11 -11.51
N SER A 111 -7.95 5.70 -10.32
CA SER A 111 -6.65 6.03 -9.73
C SER A 111 -6.10 4.77 -9.05
N PHE A 112 -5.01 4.23 -9.58
CA PHE A 112 -4.32 3.08 -9.03
C PHE A 112 -2.88 3.44 -8.70
N SER A 113 -2.45 3.18 -7.45
CA SER A 113 -1.08 3.38 -7.01
C SER A 113 -0.57 2.11 -6.34
N TRP A 114 0.64 1.69 -6.71
CA TRP A 114 1.26 0.47 -6.21
C TRP A 114 2.62 0.75 -5.59
N PHE A 115 2.79 0.31 -4.34
CA PHE A 115 4.01 0.43 -3.54
C PHE A 115 4.47 -0.97 -3.19
N ASP A 116 5.67 -1.33 -3.60
CA ASP A 116 6.16 -2.70 -3.44
C ASP A 116 7.69 -2.75 -3.54
N HIS A 117 8.30 -3.66 -2.82
CA HIS A 117 9.75 -3.87 -2.86
C HIS A 117 10.15 -5.29 -3.31
N HIS A 118 9.19 -6.16 -3.59
CA HIS A 118 9.43 -7.53 -3.99
C HIS A 118 10.02 -7.64 -5.40
N GLY A 119 11.31 -8.01 -5.50
CA GLY A 119 12.03 -8.12 -6.76
C GLY A 119 11.31 -8.91 -7.86
N PRO A 120 10.73 -10.09 -7.60
CA PRO A 120 9.97 -10.85 -8.61
C PRO A 120 8.78 -10.08 -9.18
N ALA A 121 8.02 -9.37 -8.34
CA ALA A 121 6.88 -8.57 -8.78
C ALA A 121 7.32 -7.39 -9.66
N LEU A 122 8.41 -6.72 -9.29
CA LEU A 122 9.00 -5.63 -10.08
C LEU A 122 9.53 -6.14 -11.43
N ALA A 123 10.15 -7.32 -11.46
CA ALA A 123 10.63 -7.93 -12.71
C ALA A 123 9.46 -8.25 -13.66
N LEU A 124 8.36 -8.79 -13.17
CA LEU A 124 7.14 -9.02 -13.96
C LEU A 124 6.55 -7.71 -14.49
N ALA A 125 6.55 -6.65 -13.69
CA ALA A 125 6.08 -5.33 -14.12
C ALA A 125 6.86 -4.84 -15.34
N LYS A 126 8.17 -4.89 -15.26
CA LYS A 126 9.07 -4.50 -16.36
C LYS A 126 8.88 -5.39 -17.58
N GLN A 127 8.76 -6.70 -17.38
CA GLN A 127 8.57 -7.65 -18.48
C GLN A 127 7.27 -7.42 -19.27
N HIS A 128 6.20 -7.00 -18.57
CA HIS A 128 4.86 -6.89 -19.13
C HIS A 128 4.39 -5.44 -19.34
N GLY A 129 5.26 -4.45 -19.14
CA GLY A 129 5.02 -3.04 -19.44
C GLY A 129 3.94 -2.41 -18.56
N TYR A 130 4.09 -2.54 -17.24
CA TYR A 130 3.32 -1.80 -16.23
C TYR A 130 4.20 -1.31 -15.07
N ASP A 131 5.49 -1.19 -15.33
CA ASP A 131 6.49 -0.69 -14.36
C ASP A 131 6.40 0.83 -14.12
N ASP A 132 5.71 1.56 -14.97
CA ASP A 132 5.37 2.98 -14.81
C ASP A 132 4.03 3.22 -14.08
N THR A 133 3.41 2.18 -13.50
CA THR A 133 2.25 2.33 -12.60
C THR A 133 2.57 3.36 -11.51
N PRO A 134 1.68 4.32 -11.19
CA PRO A 134 1.90 5.26 -10.09
C PRO A 134 2.22 4.58 -8.76
N GLY A 135 2.96 5.28 -7.90
CA GLY A 135 3.47 4.78 -6.64
C GLY A 135 4.98 4.57 -6.70
N TYR A 136 5.56 4.08 -5.62
CA TYR A 136 7.00 3.87 -5.50
C TYR A 136 7.33 2.38 -5.41
N ARG A 137 8.38 1.97 -6.11
CA ARG A 137 8.87 0.59 -6.14
C ARG A 137 10.38 0.57 -6.13
N ALA A 138 10.97 -0.12 -5.16
CA ALA A 138 12.41 -0.31 -5.08
C ALA A 138 12.74 -1.50 -4.19
N THR A 139 13.76 -2.26 -4.54
CA THR A 139 14.25 -3.40 -3.74
C THR A 139 15.25 -2.98 -2.66
N THR A 140 15.55 -1.71 -2.53
CA THR A 140 16.54 -1.17 -1.58
C THR A 140 15.96 -0.73 -0.25
N THR A 141 14.64 -0.69 -0.13
CA THR A 141 13.92 -0.35 1.09
C THR A 141 12.60 -1.13 1.14
N SER A 142 11.97 -1.19 2.30
CA SER A 142 10.67 -1.83 2.48
C SER A 142 9.53 -0.95 1.98
N THR A 143 8.31 -1.50 1.95
CA THR A 143 7.13 -0.73 1.58
C THR A 143 6.81 0.37 2.59
N ILE A 144 7.09 0.18 3.90
CA ILE A 144 7.04 1.27 4.90
C ILE A 144 7.89 2.46 4.44
N GLY A 145 9.14 2.21 4.02
CA GLY A 145 10.04 3.24 3.50
C GLY A 145 9.48 3.95 2.28
N LEU A 146 8.98 3.20 1.30
CA LEU A 146 8.40 3.75 0.07
C LEU A 146 7.15 4.60 0.34
N VAL A 147 6.26 4.14 1.21
CA VAL A 147 5.06 4.90 1.59
C VAL A 147 5.46 6.16 2.34
N TYR A 148 6.38 6.06 3.30
CA TYR A 148 6.85 7.21 4.06
C TYR A 148 7.46 8.29 3.16
N GLU A 149 8.34 7.92 2.24
CA GLU A 149 8.91 8.85 1.25
C GLU A 149 7.82 9.51 0.41
N HIS A 150 6.84 8.73 -0.08
CA HIS A 150 5.71 9.27 -0.84
C HIS A 150 4.93 10.33 -0.06
N LEU A 151 4.62 10.05 1.21
CA LEU A 151 3.87 10.98 2.05
C LEU A 151 4.62 12.30 2.26
N PHE A 152 5.95 12.25 2.40
CA PHE A 152 6.77 13.45 2.54
C PHE A 152 6.94 14.22 1.22
N ASP A 153 7.16 13.54 0.12
CA ASP A 153 7.32 14.15 -1.21
C ASP A 153 6.05 14.84 -1.67
N VAL A 154 4.90 14.20 -1.51
CA VAL A 154 3.61 14.76 -1.95
C VAL A 154 3.15 15.90 -1.06
N LEU A 155 3.40 15.80 0.24
CA LEU A 155 2.83 16.77 1.16
C LEU A 155 3.67 18.02 1.31
N ARG A 156 4.98 18.00 1.04
CA ARG A 156 5.89 19.12 1.37
C ARG A 156 5.57 19.74 2.75
N ILE A 157 4.91 18.93 3.61
CA ILE A 157 4.27 19.40 4.84
C ILE A 157 5.30 19.84 5.87
N ASN A 158 6.52 19.36 5.78
CA ASN A 158 7.58 19.85 6.65
C ASN A 158 8.79 20.28 5.84
N GLN A 159 9.06 21.58 5.85
CA GLN A 159 10.35 22.15 5.43
C GLN A 159 11.53 21.58 6.25
N ASN A 160 11.25 20.93 7.36
CA ASN A 160 12.16 20.06 8.07
C ASN A 160 11.87 18.64 7.64
N LYS A 161 12.69 18.08 6.75
CA LYS A 161 12.74 16.63 6.49
C LYS A 161 13.04 15.93 7.83
N GLY A 162 12.00 15.65 8.62
CA GLY A 162 12.12 14.82 9.79
C GLY A 162 12.59 13.44 9.34
N ASN A 163 13.57 12.87 10.01
CA ASN A 163 13.94 11.48 9.77
C ASN A 163 12.70 10.61 10.02
N MET A 164 12.57 9.54 9.25
CA MET A 164 11.57 8.51 9.52
C MET A 164 11.61 8.15 11.00
N PRO A 165 10.47 8.04 11.69
CA PRO A 165 10.44 7.61 13.09
C PRO A 165 11.24 6.33 13.32
N GLU A 166 11.96 6.27 14.41
CA GLU A 166 12.93 5.20 14.68
C GLU A 166 12.31 3.80 14.58
N LEU A 167 11.11 3.60 15.14
CA LEU A 167 10.41 2.33 15.02
C LEU A 167 10.22 1.91 13.58
N LEU A 168 9.81 2.82 12.71
CA LEU A 168 9.60 2.53 11.29
C LEU A 168 10.93 2.23 10.58
N GLN A 169 12.04 2.85 11.02
CA GLN A 169 13.37 2.53 10.50
C GLN A 169 13.78 1.10 10.85
N TYR A 170 13.50 0.64 12.09
CA TYR A 170 13.77 -0.75 12.48
C TYR A 170 12.97 -1.75 11.65
N LEU A 171 11.67 -1.51 11.49
CA LEU A 171 10.81 -2.39 10.71
C LEU A 171 11.22 -2.41 9.23
N ALA A 172 11.47 -1.25 8.64
CA ALA A 172 11.92 -1.14 7.26
C ALA A 172 13.31 -1.76 7.04
N GLY A 173 14.22 -1.59 8.00
CA GLY A 173 15.55 -2.19 7.95
C GLY A 173 15.52 -3.71 8.04
N TRP A 174 14.61 -4.27 8.83
CA TRP A 174 14.41 -5.70 8.94
C TRP A 174 13.88 -6.28 7.62
N ASP A 175 12.78 -5.76 7.14
CA ASP A 175 12.06 -6.32 6.00
C ASP A 175 12.84 -6.21 4.68
N SER A 176 13.50 -5.08 4.46
CA SER A 176 14.34 -4.90 3.27
C SER A 176 15.69 -5.61 3.34
N PHE A 177 16.11 -6.12 4.51
CA PHE A 177 17.46 -6.59 4.79
C PHE A 177 18.56 -5.52 4.53
N HIS A 178 18.20 -4.24 4.59
CA HIS A 178 19.11 -3.10 4.39
C HIS A 178 19.15 -2.15 5.60
N PRO A 179 19.39 -2.65 6.83
CA PRO A 179 19.34 -1.82 8.04
C PRO A 179 20.40 -0.71 8.05
N LYS A 180 21.52 -0.90 7.34
CA LYS A 180 22.61 0.08 7.28
C LYS A 180 22.19 1.43 6.67
N GLN A 181 21.18 1.48 5.83
CA GLN A 181 20.64 2.75 5.31
C GLN A 181 20.02 3.62 6.41
N TYR A 182 19.64 3.02 7.53
CA TYR A 182 19.13 3.68 8.73
C TYR A 182 20.17 3.76 9.87
N CYS A 183 21.43 3.38 9.62
CA CYS A 183 22.48 3.26 10.63
C CYS A 183 22.17 2.25 11.74
N LEU A 184 21.43 1.18 11.44
CA LEU A 184 20.99 0.14 12.37
C LEU A 184 21.72 -1.18 12.14
N GLY A 185 21.75 -2.03 13.17
CA GLY A 185 22.16 -3.43 13.08
C GLY A 185 20.98 -4.34 12.69
N LEU A 186 21.27 -5.43 11.97
CA LEU A 186 20.21 -6.38 11.58
C LEU A 186 19.59 -7.08 12.79
N ASP A 187 20.39 -7.42 13.79
CA ASP A 187 19.92 -8.07 15.02
C ASP A 187 18.99 -7.14 15.83
N ASP A 188 19.28 -5.84 15.85
CA ASP A 188 18.43 -4.84 16.49
C ASP A 188 17.08 -4.75 15.78
N CYS A 189 17.10 -4.70 14.45
CA CYS A 189 15.88 -4.71 13.62
C CYS A 189 15.04 -5.97 13.86
N TYR A 190 15.70 -7.14 13.94
CA TYR A 190 15.02 -8.41 14.24
C TYR A 190 14.38 -8.39 15.62
N GLY A 191 15.10 -7.94 16.64
CA GLY A 191 14.59 -7.84 18.01
C GLY A 191 13.34 -6.96 18.09
N VAL A 192 13.37 -5.80 17.46
CA VAL A 192 12.20 -4.89 17.41
C VAL A 192 11.04 -5.54 16.68
N ASN A 193 11.28 -6.18 15.53
CA ASN A 193 10.22 -6.84 14.75
C ASN A 193 9.54 -7.95 15.56
N LEU A 194 10.28 -8.74 16.36
CA LEU A 194 9.69 -9.76 17.23
C LEU A 194 8.79 -9.17 18.32
N VAL A 195 9.22 -8.06 18.94
CA VAL A 195 8.41 -7.37 19.96
C VAL A 195 7.14 -6.83 19.35
N ILE A 196 7.23 -6.20 18.20
CA ILE A 196 6.08 -5.64 17.49
C ILE A 196 5.09 -6.74 17.09
N ASN A 197 5.56 -7.85 16.54
CA ASN A 197 4.70 -9.01 16.21
C ASN A 197 3.93 -9.52 17.42
N ARG A 198 4.59 -9.62 18.58
CA ARG A 198 3.96 -10.07 19.82
C ARG A 198 2.92 -9.07 20.33
N ASP A 199 3.24 -7.79 20.32
CA ASP A 199 2.43 -6.77 20.99
C ASP A 199 1.25 -6.32 20.12
N PHE A 200 1.41 -6.32 18.80
CA PHE A 200 0.37 -5.88 17.86
C PHE A 200 -0.36 -7.04 17.17
N GLU A 201 0.21 -8.24 17.12
CA GLU A 201 -0.43 -9.43 16.50
C GLU A 201 -0.87 -9.19 15.05
N LEU A 202 -0.18 -8.30 14.33
CA LEU A 202 -0.53 -7.85 12.97
C LEU A 202 -1.96 -7.27 12.86
N ASP A 203 -2.49 -6.74 13.97
CA ASP A 203 -3.80 -6.12 14.01
C ASP A 203 -3.70 -4.65 13.54
N PHE A 204 -4.43 -4.34 12.47
CA PHE A 204 -4.41 -3.01 11.88
C PHE A 204 -4.84 -1.92 12.85
N ASP A 205 -5.90 -2.14 13.63
CA ASP A 205 -6.45 -1.12 14.53
C ASP A 205 -5.45 -0.81 15.65
N LYS A 206 -4.81 -1.83 16.23
CA LYS A 206 -3.74 -1.65 17.23
C LYS A 206 -2.56 -0.84 16.67
N VAL A 207 -2.13 -1.16 15.44
CA VAL A 207 -1.03 -0.44 14.77
C VAL A 207 -1.42 1.00 14.48
N TYR A 208 -2.63 1.22 13.97
CA TYR A 208 -3.12 2.56 13.65
C TYR A 208 -3.24 3.44 14.90
N ASP A 209 -3.83 2.93 15.99
CA ASP A 209 -3.95 3.64 17.27
C ASP A 209 -2.56 4.00 17.83
N TYR A 210 -1.62 3.08 17.78
CA TYR A 210 -0.23 3.35 18.19
C TYR A 210 0.42 4.47 17.37
N LEU A 211 0.26 4.45 16.04
CA LEU A 211 0.81 5.48 15.16
C LEU A 211 0.17 6.85 15.46
N GLN A 212 -1.14 6.89 15.70
CA GLN A 212 -1.85 8.11 16.08
C GLN A 212 -1.31 8.68 17.41
N GLU A 213 -1.17 7.87 18.44
CA GLU A 213 -0.77 8.32 19.77
C GLU A 213 0.71 8.72 19.86
N ARG A 214 1.58 8.04 19.14
CA ARG A 214 3.03 8.12 19.37
C ARG A 214 3.82 8.79 18.26
N LEU A 215 3.42 8.62 17.03
CA LEU A 215 4.22 9.03 15.87
C LEU A 215 3.62 10.20 15.09
N LEU A 216 2.29 10.29 15.03
CA LEU A 216 1.61 11.23 14.14
C LEU A 216 1.05 12.46 14.87
N MET A 217 0.88 12.40 16.20
CA MET A 217 0.44 13.52 17.03
C MET A 217 1.59 14.38 17.60
N ALA A 218 2.84 14.05 17.28
CA ALA A 218 4.02 14.79 17.75
C ALA A 218 4.34 16.06 16.93
N ASN A 219 3.37 16.54 16.14
CA ASN A 219 3.52 17.76 15.31
C ASN A 219 2.63 18.89 15.81
#